data_f99360b6b3ce7f195c3c6009bcfd2a63
#
_entry.id   f99360b6b3ce7f195c3c6009bcfd2a63
#
_cell.length_a   1.000
_cell.length_b   1.000
_cell.length_c   1.000
_cell.angle_alpha   90.00
_cell.angle_beta   90.00
_cell.angle_gamma   90.00
#
_symmetry.space_group_name_H-M   'P 1'
#
loop_
_entity.id
_entity.type
_entity.pdbx_description
1 polymer ?
#
loop_
_entity_poly.entity_id
_entity_poly.type
_entity_poly.pdbx_seq_one_letter_code
_entity_poly.pdbx_strand_id
1 'polypeptide(L)'
;MEKILLQQQNSEWLTTRELWKAIRLQATDTIKDFIEYAKEQGASSGVKFYYANLTKAEYKALKLLQHNKPKTRDTLDKMELFHLTVAENMLKGVIVEEMKKGTHYKEIYLLCKLALDKFADTLYLDDIWQKQIRAD
;
A
#
# COMPACT_ATOMS: atom_id res chain seq x y z
N MET A 1 10.65 10.57 -34.76
CA MET A 1 10.18 9.34 -34.12
C MET A 1 10.68 9.19 -32.69
N GLU A 2 11.95 9.46 -32.42
CA GLU A 2 12.49 9.37 -31.06
C GLU A 2 11.79 10.29 -30.05
N LYS A 3 11.44 11.51 -30.45
CA LYS A 3 10.73 12.47 -29.59
C LYS A 3 9.35 11.97 -29.19
N ILE A 4 8.64 11.26 -30.06
CA ILE A 4 7.30 10.73 -29.80
C ILE A 4 7.39 9.61 -28.77
N LEU A 5 8.38 8.71 -28.89
CA LEU A 5 8.59 7.62 -27.95
C LEU A 5 8.95 8.13 -26.56
N LEU A 6 9.85 9.13 -26.48
CA LEU A 6 10.22 9.75 -25.20
C LEU A 6 9.04 10.46 -24.54
N GLN A 7 8.20 11.15 -25.33
CA GLN A 7 7.01 11.80 -24.82
C GLN A 7 5.99 10.78 -24.30
N GLN A 8 5.81 9.65 -24.99
CA GLN A 8 4.93 8.59 -24.55
C GLN A 8 5.41 7.97 -23.24
N GLN A 9 6.71 7.68 -23.11
CA GLN A 9 7.29 7.13 -21.89
C GLN A 9 7.14 8.09 -20.71
N ASN A 10 7.39 9.38 -20.94
CA ASN A 10 7.22 10.42 -19.93
C ASN A 10 5.74 10.57 -19.53
N SER A 11 4.82 10.52 -20.51
CA SER A 11 3.39 10.58 -20.26
C SER A 11 2.92 9.41 -19.41
N GLU A 12 3.36 8.19 -19.74
CA GLU A 12 3.02 7.00 -18.97
C GLU A 12 3.52 7.08 -17.54
N TRP A 13 4.74 7.53 -17.35
CA TRP A 13 5.32 7.68 -16.02
C TRP A 13 4.59 8.75 -15.21
N LEU A 14 4.30 9.90 -15.80
CA LEU A 14 3.55 10.98 -15.17
C LEU A 14 2.13 10.53 -14.80
N THR A 15 1.47 9.79 -15.70
CA THR A 15 0.14 9.26 -15.45
C THR A 15 0.15 8.27 -14.27
N THR A 16 1.15 7.40 -14.20
CA THR A 16 1.32 6.45 -13.09
C THR A 16 1.51 7.19 -11.77
N ARG A 17 2.35 8.22 -11.78
CA ARG A 17 2.62 9.03 -10.59
C ARG A 17 1.38 9.80 -10.14
N GLU A 18 0.62 10.36 -11.08
CA GLU A 18 -0.63 11.07 -10.78
C GLU A 18 -1.68 10.13 -10.22
N LEU A 19 -1.80 8.94 -10.78
CA LEU A 19 -2.69 7.91 -10.28
C LEU A 19 -2.32 7.51 -8.85
N TRP A 20 -1.03 7.32 -8.59
CA TRP A 20 -0.56 7.01 -7.25
C TRP A 20 -0.92 8.11 -6.25
N LYS A 21 -0.70 9.38 -6.63
CA LYS A 21 -1.05 10.52 -5.76
C LYS A 21 -2.53 10.54 -5.43
N ALA A 22 -3.39 10.29 -6.42
CA ALA A 22 -4.84 10.27 -6.24
C ALA A 22 -5.26 9.12 -5.31
N ILE A 23 -4.72 7.94 -5.51
CA ILE A 23 -5.00 6.77 -4.68
C ILE A 23 -4.48 7.00 -3.26
N ARG A 24 -3.27 7.57 -3.13
CA ARG A 24 -2.69 7.90 -1.82
C ARG A 24 -3.58 8.86 -1.04
N LEU A 25 -4.10 9.89 -1.70
CA LEU A 25 -5.01 10.85 -1.07
C LEU A 25 -6.29 10.16 -0.60
N GLN A 26 -6.89 9.33 -1.45
CA GLN A 26 -8.09 8.58 -1.08
C GLN A 26 -7.83 7.62 0.08
N ALA A 27 -6.68 6.93 0.07
CA ALA A 27 -6.30 6.03 1.14
C ALA A 27 -6.09 6.79 2.46
N THR A 28 -5.46 7.96 2.39
CA THR A 28 -5.26 8.83 3.55
C THR A 28 -6.60 9.27 4.15
N ASP A 29 -7.53 9.70 3.31
CA ASP A 29 -8.86 10.11 3.75
C ASP A 29 -9.62 8.95 4.36
N THR A 30 -9.51 7.76 3.77
CA THR A 30 -10.13 6.54 4.31
C THR A 30 -9.56 6.20 5.69
N ILE A 31 -8.25 6.32 5.88
CA ILE A 31 -7.63 6.07 7.19
C ILE A 31 -8.10 7.10 8.23
N LYS A 32 -8.27 8.35 7.83
CA LYS A 32 -8.84 9.38 8.73
C LYS A 32 -10.26 9.02 9.16
N ASP A 33 -11.08 8.57 8.23
CA ASP A 33 -12.43 8.09 8.51
C ASP A 33 -12.41 6.88 9.44
N PHE A 34 -11.47 5.98 9.22
CA PHE A 34 -11.27 4.81 10.07
C PHE A 34 -10.89 5.21 11.50
N ILE A 35 -10.03 6.22 11.67
CA ILE A 35 -9.65 6.73 13.00
C ILE A 35 -10.86 7.27 13.72
N GLU A 36 -11.71 8.06 13.05
CA GLU A 36 -12.94 8.56 13.64
C GLU A 36 -13.91 7.44 14.00
N TYR A 37 -14.04 6.46 13.12
CA TYR A 37 -14.84 5.25 13.35
C TYR A 37 -14.35 4.51 14.61
N ALA A 38 -13.04 4.35 14.75
CA ALA A 38 -12.44 3.69 15.91
C ALA A 38 -12.70 4.47 17.21
N LYS A 39 -12.62 5.79 17.15
CA LYS A 39 -12.93 6.65 18.31
C LYS A 39 -14.39 6.51 18.75
N GLU A 40 -15.31 6.41 17.81
CA GLU A 40 -16.73 6.18 18.08
C GLU A 40 -16.96 4.84 18.77
N GLN A 41 -16.12 3.87 18.51
CA GLN A 41 -16.15 2.54 19.16
C GLN A 41 -15.40 2.50 20.50
N GLY A 42 -14.91 3.65 20.97
CA GLY A 42 -14.26 3.75 22.27
C GLY A 42 -12.76 3.56 22.25
N ALA A 43 -12.12 3.70 21.07
CA ALA A 43 -10.67 3.57 20.97
C ALA A 43 -9.95 4.67 21.75
N SER A 44 -8.79 4.32 22.32
CA SER A 44 -7.94 5.27 23.05
C SER A 44 -7.22 6.23 22.11
N SER A 45 -6.53 7.24 22.69
CA SER A 45 -5.76 8.23 21.91
C SER A 45 -4.68 7.61 21.03
N GLY A 46 -4.25 6.36 21.30
CA GLY A 46 -3.25 5.65 20.48
C GLY A 46 -3.72 5.35 19.06
N VAL A 47 -5.01 5.42 18.79
CA VAL A 47 -5.57 5.16 17.46
C VAL A 47 -5.03 6.12 16.39
N LYS A 48 -4.60 7.32 16.78
CA LYS A 48 -4.02 8.30 15.86
C LYS A 48 -2.75 7.79 15.17
N PHE A 49 -2.09 6.78 15.74
CA PHE A 49 -0.88 6.19 15.16
C PHE A 49 -1.18 5.14 14.10
N TYR A 50 -2.43 4.78 13.88
CA TYR A 50 -2.78 3.77 12.87
C TYR A 50 -2.32 4.15 11.47
N TYR A 51 -2.38 5.44 11.12
CA TYR A 51 -1.89 5.90 9.83
C TYR A 51 -0.40 5.55 9.65
N ALA A 52 0.44 5.93 10.62
CA ALA A 52 1.87 5.64 10.57
C ALA A 52 2.15 4.14 10.61
N ASN A 53 1.40 3.40 11.43
CA ASN A 53 1.59 1.96 11.58
C ASN A 53 1.21 1.19 10.31
N LEU A 54 0.11 1.57 9.64
CA LEU A 54 -0.29 0.95 8.38
C LEU A 54 0.71 1.27 7.27
N THR A 55 1.21 2.50 7.22
CA THR A 55 2.25 2.89 6.25
C THR A 55 3.52 2.07 6.45
N LYS A 56 3.97 1.91 7.70
CA LYS A 56 5.13 1.06 8.02
C LYS A 56 4.90 -0.39 7.60
N ALA A 57 3.71 -0.90 7.86
CA ALA A 57 3.34 -2.27 7.47
C ALA A 57 3.40 -2.46 5.95
N GLU A 58 2.94 -1.47 5.18
CA GLU A 58 3.04 -1.50 3.71
C GLU A 58 4.49 -1.58 3.25
N TYR A 59 5.35 -0.69 3.73
CA TYR A 59 6.77 -0.67 3.35
C TYR A 59 7.48 -1.95 3.77
N LYS A 60 7.18 -2.47 4.94
CA LYS A 60 7.78 -3.72 5.42
C LYS A 60 7.34 -4.92 4.59
N ALA A 61 6.05 -5.05 4.34
CA ALA A 61 5.49 -6.16 3.56
C ALA A 61 6.03 -6.17 2.14
N LEU A 62 6.14 -5.00 1.52
CA LEU A 62 6.63 -4.85 0.14
C LEU A 62 8.15 -4.78 0.03
N LYS A 63 8.87 -4.93 1.13
CA LYS A 63 10.35 -4.86 1.20
C LYS A 63 10.91 -3.55 0.66
N LEU A 64 10.21 -2.45 0.96
CA LEU A 64 10.61 -1.11 0.53
C LEU A 64 11.40 -0.37 1.61
N LEU A 65 12.01 -1.11 2.53
CA LEU A 65 12.86 -0.54 3.57
C LEU A 65 14.32 -0.54 3.10
N GLN A 66 15.00 0.58 3.30
CA GLN A 66 16.43 0.71 3.07
C GLN A 66 17.07 1.04 4.44
N HIS A 67 17.95 0.18 4.93
CA HIS A 67 18.58 0.32 6.26
C HIS A 67 17.53 0.51 7.38
N ASN A 68 16.46 -0.28 7.33
CA ASN A 68 15.33 -0.23 8.27
C ASN A 68 14.51 1.07 8.24
N LYS A 69 14.73 1.90 7.21
CA LYS A 69 13.95 3.13 7.00
C LYS A 69 13.17 3.01 5.68
N PRO A 70 11.96 3.58 5.60
CA PRO A 70 11.22 3.60 4.33
C PRO A 70 12.03 4.30 3.25
N LYS A 71 12.03 3.72 2.05
CA LYS A 71 12.58 4.41 0.87
C LYS A 71 11.79 5.69 0.62
N THR A 72 12.48 6.76 0.22
CA THR A 72 11.80 7.97 -0.17
C THR A 72 11.11 7.76 -1.53
N ARG A 73 10.11 8.60 -1.80
CA ARG A 73 9.35 8.56 -3.05
C ARG A 73 10.25 8.57 -4.28
N ASP A 74 11.33 9.38 -4.21
CA ASP A 74 12.25 9.57 -5.33
C ASP A 74 13.18 8.38 -5.56
N THR A 75 13.30 7.49 -4.57
CA THR A 75 14.15 6.30 -4.68
C THR A 75 13.36 5.03 -5.04
N LEU A 76 12.02 5.12 -5.11
CA LEU A 76 11.19 4.00 -5.55
C LEU A 76 11.23 3.89 -7.07
N ASP A 77 11.49 2.69 -7.59
CA ASP A 77 11.37 2.46 -9.02
C ASP A 77 9.88 2.33 -9.42
N LYS A 78 9.64 2.25 -10.74
CA LYS A 78 8.29 2.20 -11.29
C LYS A 78 7.49 1.00 -10.75
N MET A 79 8.11 -0.17 -10.65
CA MET A 79 7.45 -1.38 -10.15
C MET A 79 7.14 -1.29 -8.66
N GLU A 80 8.10 -0.77 -7.89
CA GLU A 80 7.89 -0.55 -6.45
C GLU A 80 6.74 0.42 -6.21
N LEU A 81 6.70 1.51 -6.97
CA LEU A 81 5.62 2.49 -6.88
C LEU A 81 4.27 1.86 -7.26
N PHE A 82 4.25 1.04 -8.29
CA PHE A 82 3.05 0.32 -8.71
C PHE A 82 2.55 -0.61 -7.61
N HIS A 83 3.45 -1.40 -7.01
CA HIS A 83 3.09 -2.31 -5.91
C HIS A 83 2.52 -1.55 -4.71
N LEU A 84 3.15 -0.43 -4.36
CA LEU A 84 2.68 0.41 -3.25
C LEU A 84 1.29 0.98 -3.54
N THR A 85 1.06 1.42 -4.77
CA THR A 85 -0.23 1.95 -5.21
C THR A 85 -1.33 0.89 -5.08
N VAL A 86 -1.06 -0.33 -5.54
CA VAL A 86 -2.02 -1.43 -5.46
C VAL A 86 -2.31 -1.78 -3.99
N ALA A 87 -1.27 -1.84 -3.15
CA ALA A 87 -1.41 -2.13 -1.73
C ALA A 87 -2.29 -1.08 -1.04
N GLU A 88 -2.05 0.19 -1.31
CA GLU A 88 -2.84 1.28 -0.71
C GLU A 88 -4.31 1.23 -1.14
N ASN A 89 -4.56 0.94 -2.42
CA ASN A 89 -5.92 0.80 -2.91
C ASN A 89 -6.63 -0.40 -2.28
N MET A 90 -5.91 -1.49 -2.08
CA MET A 90 -6.43 -2.68 -1.43
C MET A 90 -6.81 -2.40 0.03
N LEU A 91 -5.94 -1.72 0.79
CA LEU A 91 -6.23 -1.36 2.18
C LEU A 91 -7.46 -0.46 2.28
N LYS A 92 -7.57 0.51 1.38
CA LYS A 92 -8.75 1.36 1.30
C LYS A 92 -10.01 0.52 1.13
N GLY A 93 -9.98 -0.45 0.22
CA GLY A 93 -11.11 -1.34 -0.04
C GLY A 93 -11.51 -2.15 1.20
N VAL A 94 -10.53 -2.73 1.90
CA VAL A 94 -10.76 -3.49 3.12
C VAL A 94 -11.41 -2.62 4.19
N ILE A 95 -10.86 -1.43 4.42
CA ILE A 95 -11.38 -0.53 5.46
C ILE A 95 -12.81 -0.10 5.16
N VAL A 96 -13.08 0.34 3.94
CA VAL A 96 -14.43 0.80 3.54
C VAL A 96 -15.45 -0.33 3.68
N GLU A 97 -15.12 -1.52 3.18
CA GLU A 97 -15.99 -2.68 3.24
C GLU A 97 -16.30 -3.08 4.68
N GLU A 98 -15.29 -3.16 5.53
CA GLU A 98 -15.45 -3.60 6.91
C GLU A 98 -16.15 -2.55 7.79
N MET A 99 -15.93 -1.25 7.51
CA MET A 99 -16.68 -0.19 8.20
C MET A 99 -18.16 -0.27 7.86
N LYS A 100 -18.52 -0.60 6.63
CA LYS A 100 -19.91 -0.77 6.22
C LYS A 100 -20.59 -1.93 6.96
N LYS A 101 -19.83 -2.99 7.26
CA LYS A 101 -20.30 -4.15 8.01
C LYS A 101 -20.40 -3.89 9.51
N GLY A 102 -19.85 -2.79 10.00
CA GLY A 102 -19.80 -2.50 11.43
C GLY A 102 -18.75 -3.30 12.19
N THR A 103 -17.74 -3.82 11.51
CA THR A 103 -16.66 -4.62 12.11
C THR A 103 -15.90 -3.80 13.15
N HIS A 104 -15.48 -4.43 14.25
CA HIS A 104 -14.71 -3.75 15.29
C HIS A 104 -13.37 -3.24 14.75
N TYR A 105 -12.96 -2.05 15.17
CA TYR A 105 -11.78 -1.39 14.62
C TYR A 105 -10.49 -2.21 14.77
N LYS A 106 -10.32 -2.94 15.86
CA LYS A 106 -9.14 -3.81 16.04
C LYS A 106 -9.10 -4.94 15.03
N GLU A 107 -10.25 -5.49 14.69
CA GLU A 107 -10.37 -6.54 13.69
C GLU A 107 -10.09 -5.99 12.29
N ILE A 108 -10.58 -4.79 11.98
CA ILE A 108 -10.29 -4.13 10.71
C ILE A 108 -8.78 -3.94 10.55
N TYR A 109 -8.10 -3.49 11.59
CA TYR A 109 -6.66 -3.30 11.56
C TYR A 109 -5.91 -4.61 11.29
N LEU A 110 -6.33 -5.70 11.93
CA LEU A 110 -5.76 -7.03 11.69
C LEU A 110 -6.02 -7.53 10.27
N LEU A 111 -7.21 -7.29 9.75
CA LEU A 111 -7.56 -7.67 8.37
C LEU A 111 -6.71 -6.90 7.36
N CYS A 112 -6.41 -5.64 7.62
CA CYS A 112 -5.50 -4.85 6.77
C CYS A 112 -4.12 -5.49 6.73
N LYS A 113 -3.57 -5.87 7.88
CA LYS A 113 -2.25 -6.51 7.94
C LYS A 113 -2.23 -7.85 7.23
N LEU A 114 -3.27 -8.67 7.42
CA LEU A 114 -3.38 -9.96 6.72
C LEU A 114 -3.47 -9.79 5.21
N ALA A 115 -4.21 -8.78 4.75
CA ALA A 115 -4.32 -8.50 3.33
C ALA A 115 -2.98 -8.08 2.73
N LEU A 116 -2.21 -7.27 3.45
CA LEU A 116 -0.86 -6.88 3.03
C LEU A 116 0.08 -8.08 2.92
N ASP A 117 0.06 -8.97 3.91
CA ASP A 117 0.91 -10.16 3.93
C ASP A 117 0.56 -11.09 2.75
N LYS A 118 -0.71 -11.31 2.49
CA LYS A 118 -1.16 -12.12 1.35
C LYS A 118 -0.74 -11.50 0.02
N PHE A 119 -0.87 -10.19 -0.11
CA PHE A 119 -0.45 -9.49 -1.31
C PHE A 119 1.05 -9.61 -1.53
N ALA A 120 1.84 -9.42 -0.48
CA ALA A 120 3.29 -9.56 -0.54
C ALA A 120 3.70 -10.99 -0.94
N ASP A 121 3.07 -11.99 -0.36
CA ASP A 121 3.33 -13.40 -0.72
C ASP A 121 3.05 -13.66 -2.20
N THR A 122 1.98 -13.09 -2.74
CA THR A 122 1.65 -13.21 -4.16
C THR A 122 2.73 -12.58 -5.04
N LEU A 123 3.24 -11.41 -4.64
CA LEU A 123 4.29 -10.71 -5.40
C LEU A 123 5.60 -11.48 -5.45
N TYR A 124 5.97 -12.14 -4.35
CA TYR A 124 7.28 -12.82 -4.26
C TYR A 124 7.22 -14.30 -4.59
N LEU A 125 6.07 -14.83 -4.90
CA LEU A 125 5.90 -16.23 -5.32
C LEU A 125 6.69 -16.50 -6.61
N ASP A 126 6.64 -15.58 -7.56
CA ASP A 126 7.35 -15.69 -8.83
C ASP A 126 8.87 -15.72 -8.63
N ASP A 127 9.39 -14.92 -7.70
CA ASP A 127 10.83 -14.89 -7.38
C ASP A 127 11.30 -16.24 -6.84
N ILE A 128 10.53 -16.85 -5.95
CA ILE A 128 10.85 -18.17 -5.39
C ILE A 128 10.85 -19.23 -6.50
N TRP A 129 9.84 -19.19 -7.35
CA TRP A 129 9.68 -20.10 -8.48
C TRP A 129 10.84 -19.98 -9.45
N GLN A 130 11.23 -18.76 -9.81
CA GLN A 130 12.36 -18.46 -10.68
C GLN A 130 13.68 -18.99 -10.12
N LYS A 131 13.91 -18.83 -8.83
CA LYS A 131 15.10 -19.32 -8.16
C LYS A 131 15.18 -20.85 -8.18
N GLN A 132 14.07 -21.54 -8.03
CA GLN A 132 14.03 -22.99 -8.09
C GLN A 132 14.32 -23.51 -9.49
N ILE A 133 13.78 -22.89 -10.52
CA ILE A 133 14.04 -23.24 -11.92
C ILE A 133 15.52 -23.05 -12.26
N ARG A 134 16.16 -22.00 -11.76
CA ARG A 134 17.58 -21.72 -12.01
C ARG A 134 18.52 -22.64 -11.24
N ALA A 135 18.10 -23.22 -10.14
CA ALA A 135 18.89 -24.12 -9.34
C ALA A 135 19.00 -25.52 -9.96
N ASP A 136 18.11 -25.89 -10.86
CA ASP A 136 18.12 -27.13 -11.59
C ASP A 136 18.90 -26.99 -12.92
#